data_d9b96bd367265d07e461db08ee3297c1
#
_entry.id   d9b96bd367265d07e461db08ee3297c1
#
_cell.length_a   1.000
_cell.length_b   1.000
_cell.length_c   1.000
_cell.angle_alpha   90.00
_cell.angle_beta   90.00
_cell.angle_gamma   90.00
#
_symmetry.space_group_name_H-M   'P 1'
#
loop_
_entity.id
_entity.type
_entity.pdbx_description
1 polymer ?
#
loop_
_entity_poly.entity_id
_entity_poly.type
_entity_poly.pdbx_seq_one_letter_code
_entity_poly.pdbx_strand_id
1 'polypeptide(L)'
;MNEFTDFKTYKMKNKKIYQYVFDYFSEQILSGELKINDKILPEREIAEKLDVSRNSIREVMHMLEINGLLDCRQGSGNYIRCEPQEYMIQFMNMVMALHKIEYTEVYDIRMGYETVALRLAIKNATEEEIEQLHQILIKMDEVEDPKESGRLDMEFHNKLIAASHNRLIVLYSSMIAELMNRFISDFR
;
A
#
# COMPACT_ATOMS: atom_id res chain seq x y z
N MET A 1 31.06 12.56 32.31
CA MET A 1 29.61 12.52 32.65
C MET A 1 28.90 13.47 31.70
N ASN A 2 28.00 13.02 30.86
CA ASN A 2 27.02 13.75 30.03
C ASN A 2 27.05 13.67 28.48
N GLU A 3 27.72 12.74 27.87
CA GLU A 3 27.44 12.51 26.40
C GLU A 3 26.18 11.69 26.16
N PHE A 4 25.80 10.80 27.07
CA PHE A 4 24.58 9.96 26.94
C PHE A 4 23.26 10.69 27.21
N THR A 5 23.29 11.74 28.03
CA THR A 5 22.09 12.53 28.33
C THR A 5 21.75 13.45 27.16
N ASP A 6 22.76 13.96 26.47
CA ASP A 6 22.61 14.84 25.31
C ASP A 6 22.03 14.09 24.10
N PHE A 7 22.48 12.85 23.85
CA PHE A 7 22.00 12.02 22.78
C PHE A 7 20.52 11.58 22.96
N LYS A 8 20.10 11.31 24.20
CA LYS A 8 18.71 10.93 24.52
C LYS A 8 17.77 12.12 24.39
N THR A 9 18.20 13.30 24.82
CA THR A 9 17.45 14.54 24.69
C THR A 9 17.35 15.00 23.23
N TYR A 10 18.43 14.86 22.46
CA TYR A 10 18.46 15.11 21.03
C TYR A 10 17.50 14.18 20.25
N LYS A 11 17.53 12.87 20.52
CA LYS A 11 16.60 11.90 19.93
C LYS A 11 15.14 12.19 20.28
N MET A 12 14.83 12.54 21.51
CA MET A 12 13.47 12.87 21.95
C MET A 12 12.96 14.16 21.33
N LYS A 13 13.80 15.18 21.18
CA LYS A 13 13.44 16.45 20.56
C LYS A 13 13.18 16.26 19.06
N ASN A 14 14.04 15.53 18.38
CA ASN A 14 13.87 15.21 16.95
C ASN A 14 12.63 14.33 16.70
N LYS A 15 12.38 13.31 17.53
CA LYS A 15 11.17 12.49 17.41
C LYS A 15 9.89 13.34 17.49
N LYS A 16 9.85 14.37 18.34
CA LYS A 16 8.72 15.30 18.42
C LYS A 16 8.59 16.17 17.17
N ILE A 17 9.71 16.62 16.59
CA ILE A 17 9.71 17.42 15.36
C ILE A 17 9.23 16.57 14.18
N TYR A 18 9.71 15.33 14.03
CA TYR A 18 9.24 14.43 12.98
C TYR A 18 7.75 14.13 13.09
N GLN A 19 7.27 13.86 14.31
CA GLN A 19 5.85 13.64 14.53
C GLN A 19 5.03 14.88 14.14
N TYR A 20 5.46 16.06 14.52
CA TYR A 20 4.79 17.31 14.19
C TYR A 20 4.70 17.56 12.67
N VAL A 21 5.79 17.33 11.94
CA VAL A 21 5.80 17.47 10.48
C VAL A 21 4.94 16.37 9.81
N PHE A 22 5.00 15.14 10.32
CA PHE A 22 4.16 14.05 9.84
C PHE A 22 2.67 14.35 10.07
N ASP A 23 2.32 14.85 11.25
CA ASP A 23 0.94 15.22 11.59
C ASP A 23 0.43 16.34 10.67
N TYR A 24 1.27 17.33 10.34
CA TYR A 24 0.93 18.36 9.36
C TYR A 24 0.53 17.76 8.00
N PHE A 25 1.33 16.86 7.43
CA PHE A 25 0.98 16.22 6.17
C PHE A 25 -0.27 15.34 6.29
N SER A 26 -0.40 14.61 7.40
CA SER A 26 -1.57 13.79 7.67
C SER A 26 -2.85 14.61 7.72
N GLU A 27 -2.85 15.75 8.41
CA GLU A 27 -3.99 16.66 8.48
C GLU A 27 -4.37 17.22 7.11
N GLN A 28 -3.39 17.65 6.31
CA GLN A 28 -3.64 18.17 4.96
C GLN A 28 -4.25 17.11 4.03
N ILE A 29 -3.84 15.84 4.17
CA ILE A 29 -4.40 14.73 3.39
C ILE A 29 -5.80 14.36 3.91
N LEU A 30 -5.97 14.23 5.22
CA LEU A 30 -7.24 13.84 5.84
C LEU A 30 -8.32 14.90 5.68
N SER A 31 -7.96 16.19 5.69
CA SER A 31 -8.88 17.31 5.40
C SER A 31 -9.23 17.41 3.91
N GLY A 32 -8.50 16.75 3.03
CA GLY A 32 -8.66 16.84 1.58
C GLY A 32 -8.06 18.11 0.95
N GLU A 33 -7.25 18.85 1.70
CA GLU A 33 -6.48 19.98 1.17
C GLU A 33 -5.37 19.50 0.24
N LEU A 34 -4.75 18.34 0.53
CA LEU A 34 -3.82 17.65 -0.36
C LEU A 34 -4.47 16.38 -0.92
N LYS A 35 -4.44 16.25 -2.23
CA LYS A 35 -5.00 15.12 -3.00
C LYS A 35 -3.92 14.43 -3.81
N ILE A 36 -4.21 13.24 -4.29
CA ILE A 36 -3.31 12.51 -5.22
C ILE A 36 -3.01 13.39 -6.44
N ASN A 37 -1.75 13.45 -6.81
CA ASN A 37 -1.14 14.28 -7.85
C ASN A 37 -1.00 15.76 -7.52
N ASP A 38 -1.39 16.23 -6.35
CA ASP A 38 -1.12 17.61 -5.94
C ASP A 38 0.37 17.80 -5.69
N LYS A 39 0.88 18.92 -6.18
CA LYS A 39 2.24 19.37 -5.90
C LYS A 39 2.30 19.98 -4.52
N ILE A 40 3.20 19.47 -3.68
CA ILE A 40 3.42 20.04 -2.35
C ILE A 40 4.40 21.22 -2.41
N LEU A 41 4.34 22.05 -1.39
CA LEU A 41 5.24 23.18 -1.25
C LEU A 41 6.71 22.71 -1.20
N PRO A 42 7.67 23.52 -1.66
CA PRO A 42 9.09 23.25 -1.51
C PRO A 42 9.50 23.08 -0.04
N GLU A 43 10.48 22.19 0.21
CA GLU A 43 11.01 21.93 1.56
C GLU A 43 11.30 23.22 2.36
N ARG A 44 11.82 24.27 1.67
CA ARG A 44 12.13 25.54 2.29
C ARG A 44 10.88 26.25 2.81
N GLU A 45 9.84 26.29 2.02
CA GLU A 45 8.60 26.97 2.39
C GLU A 45 7.85 26.25 3.51
N ILE A 46 7.86 24.91 3.49
CA ILE A 46 7.30 24.10 4.58
C ILE A 46 8.10 24.32 5.87
N ALA A 47 9.43 24.35 5.78
CA ALA A 47 10.30 24.58 6.93
C ALA A 47 10.05 25.97 7.58
N GLU A 48 9.90 26.99 6.75
CA GLU A 48 9.56 28.36 7.19
C GLU A 48 8.15 28.40 7.81
N LYS A 49 7.16 27.74 7.16
CA LYS A 49 5.78 27.69 7.66
C LYS A 49 5.63 27.00 9.01
N LEU A 50 6.39 25.93 9.24
CA LEU A 50 6.30 25.13 10.46
C LEU A 50 7.33 25.49 11.53
N ASP A 51 8.20 26.47 11.25
CA ASP A 51 9.32 26.88 12.11
C ASP A 51 10.22 25.71 12.55
N VAL A 52 10.61 24.89 11.57
CA VAL A 52 11.48 23.71 11.76
C VAL A 52 12.66 23.73 10.80
N SER A 53 13.66 22.89 11.06
CA SER A 53 14.82 22.77 10.18
C SER A 53 14.44 22.13 8.84
N ARG A 54 15.08 22.54 7.72
CA ARG A 54 14.93 21.88 6.42
C ARG A 54 15.29 20.39 6.46
N ASN A 55 16.27 20.01 7.29
CA ASN A 55 16.64 18.61 7.45
C ASN A 55 15.48 17.79 8.03
N SER A 56 14.74 18.33 9.00
CA SER A 56 13.57 17.65 9.58
C SER A 56 12.46 17.47 8.53
N ILE A 57 12.23 18.47 7.68
CA ILE A 57 11.28 18.36 6.57
C ILE A 57 11.74 17.27 5.61
N ARG A 58 13.00 17.32 5.17
CA ARG A 58 13.56 16.36 4.22
C ARG A 58 13.48 14.92 4.70
N GLU A 59 13.76 14.67 5.97
CA GLU A 59 13.67 13.34 6.55
C GLU A 59 12.22 12.81 6.58
N VAL A 60 11.24 13.66 6.94
CA VAL A 60 9.83 13.26 6.89
C VAL A 60 9.37 13.04 5.45
N MET A 61 9.74 13.92 4.52
CA MET A 61 9.40 13.75 3.11
C MET A 61 10.01 12.47 2.54
N HIS A 62 11.25 12.14 2.89
CA HIS A 62 11.88 10.89 2.51
C HIS A 62 11.15 9.66 3.12
N MET A 63 10.69 9.75 4.36
CA MET A 63 9.84 8.72 4.96
C MET A 63 8.51 8.56 4.20
N LEU A 64 7.87 9.67 3.82
CA LEU A 64 6.63 9.63 3.05
C LEU A 64 6.87 9.06 1.63
N GLU A 65 8.00 9.38 1.00
CA GLU A 65 8.43 8.83 -0.28
C GLU A 65 8.66 7.32 -0.19
N ILE A 66 9.44 6.87 0.80
CA ILE A 66 9.66 5.45 1.08
C ILE A 66 8.34 4.69 1.30
N ASN A 67 7.37 5.31 1.96
CA ASN A 67 6.05 4.71 2.19
C ASN A 67 5.08 4.89 1.00
N GLY A 68 5.55 5.37 -0.15
CA GLY A 68 4.76 5.50 -1.37
C GLY A 68 3.67 6.58 -1.32
N LEU A 69 3.80 7.54 -0.39
CA LEU A 69 2.88 8.68 -0.24
C LEU A 69 3.36 9.95 -0.95
N LEU A 70 4.64 9.99 -1.34
CA LEU A 70 5.22 11.05 -2.15
C LEU A 70 5.96 10.49 -3.36
N ASP A 71 6.01 11.29 -4.41
CA ASP A 71 6.83 11.11 -5.62
C ASP A 71 7.74 12.32 -5.76
N CYS A 72 9.04 12.13 -5.51
CA CYS A 72 10.06 13.18 -5.56
C CYS A 72 10.67 13.23 -6.96
N ARG A 73 10.18 14.16 -7.80
CA ARG A 73 10.65 14.34 -9.19
C ARG A 73 11.76 15.36 -9.26
N GLN A 74 12.95 14.90 -9.63
CA GLN A 74 14.12 15.79 -9.75
C GLN A 74 13.83 16.96 -10.69
N GLY A 75 14.03 18.19 -10.19
CA GLY A 75 13.80 19.43 -10.95
C GLY A 75 12.33 19.84 -11.13
N SER A 76 11.35 18.99 -10.80
CA SER A 76 9.93 19.27 -10.94
C SER A 76 9.22 19.55 -9.60
N GLY A 77 9.70 18.96 -8.52
CA GLY A 77 9.15 19.07 -7.16
C GLY A 77 8.56 17.76 -6.67
N ASN A 78 7.86 17.83 -5.55
CA ASN A 78 7.31 16.66 -4.86
C ASN A 78 5.79 16.65 -5.00
N TYR A 79 5.23 15.48 -5.25
CA TYR A 79 3.81 15.30 -5.51
C TYR A 79 3.21 14.24 -4.58
N ILE A 80 1.96 14.43 -4.16
CA ILE A 80 1.23 13.40 -3.41
C ILE A 80 0.98 12.21 -4.34
N ARG A 81 1.37 11.03 -3.86
CA ARG A 81 1.13 9.73 -4.50
C ARG A 81 0.41 8.82 -3.51
N CYS A 82 -0.23 7.79 -3.98
CA CYS A 82 -0.76 6.74 -3.14
C CYS A 82 -0.45 5.38 -3.78
N GLU A 83 0.78 4.93 -3.60
CA GLU A 83 1.23 3.59 -3.99
C GLU A 83 1.99 2.92 -2.83
N PRO A 84 1.35 2.77 -1.67
CA PRO A 84 2.03 2.27 -0.46
C PRO A 84 2.29 0.76 -0.50
N GLN A 85 1.84 0.05 -1.54
CA GLN A 85 1.75 -1.40 -1.55
C GLN A 85 3.10 -2.10 -1.35
N GLU A 86 4.16 -1.66 -2.02
CA GLU A 86 5.45 -2.35 -1.97
C GLU A 86 6.07 -2.36 -0.57
N TYR A 87 6.13 -1.21 0.09
CA TYR A 87 6.70 -1.10 1.44
C TYR A 87 5.80 -1.71 2.52
N MET A 88 4.48 -1.57 2.38
CA MET A 88 3.52 -2.24 3.26
C MET A 88 3.65 -3.76 3.16
N ILE A 89 3.80 -4.30 1.97
CA ILE A 89 4.03 -5.73 1.73
C ILE A 89 5.35 -6.18 2.37
N GLN A 90 6.44 -5.45 2.17
CA GLN A 90 7.73 -5.77 2.80
C GLN A 90 7.64 -5.76 4.32
N PHE A 91 6.98 -4.75 4.90
CA PHE A 91 6.75 -4.66 6.33
C PHE A 91 5.89 -5.84 6.84
N MET A 92 4.79 -6.15 6.16
CA MET A 92 3.95 -7.29 6.52
C MET A 92 4.69 -8.63 6.43
N ASN A 93 5.56 -8.83 5.42
CA ASN A 93 6.41 -10.01 5.34
C ASN A 93 7.32 -10.18 6.57
N MET A 94 7.93 -9.08 7.04
CA MET A 94 8.73 -9.12 8.28
C MET A 94 7.88 -9.47 9.50
N VAL A 95 6.69 -8.88 9.63
CA VAL A 95 5.76 -9.18 10.72
C VAL A 95 5.34 -10.65 10.67
N MET A 96 4.97 -11.16 9.50
CA MET A 96 4.56 -12.55 9.32
C MET A 96 5.69 -13.53 9.65
N ALA A 97 6.92 -13.24 9.22
CA ALA A 97 8.08 -14.05 9.55
C ALA A 97 8.35 -14.09 11.07
N LEU A 98 8.28 -12.94 11.75
CA LEU A 98 8.46 -12.84 13.21
C LEU A 98 7.38 -13.60 13.98
N HIS A 99 6.13 -13.57 13.51
CA HIS A 99 5.00 -14.26 14.12
C HIS A 99 4.84 -15.71 13.63
N LYS A 100 5.67 -16.15 12.69
CA LYS A 100 5.61 -17.49 12.08
C LYS A 100 4.21 -17.78 11.50
N ILE A 101 3.61 -16.78 10.85
CA ILE A 101 2.31 -16.91 10.19
C ILE A 101 2.45 -17.94 9.05
N GLU A 102 1.50 -18.85 8.99
CA GLU A 102 1.46 -19.91 7.98
C GLU A 102 0.61 -19.49 6.76
N TYR A 103 0.87 -20.13 5.62
CA TYR A 103 0.11 -19.90 4.39
C TYR A 103 -1.41 -20.08 4.57
N THR A 104 -1.81 -21.08 5.36
CA THR A 104 -3.22 -21.37 5.65
C THR A 104 -3.95 -20.20 6.31
N GLU A 105 -3.27 -19.46 7.20
CA GLU A 105 -3.85 -18.30 7.88
C GLU A 105 -4.07 -17.14 6.88
N VAL A 106 -3.13 -16.94 5.95
CA VAL A 106 -3.28 -15.94 4.86
C VAL A 106 -4.41 -16.35 3.91
N TYR A 107 -4.51 -17.65 3.60
CA TYR A 107 -5.57 -18.20 2.76
C TYR A 107 -6.96 -18.02 3.40
N ASP A 108 -7.11 -18.23 4.69
CA ASP A 108 -8.38 -18.02 5.41
C ASP A 108 -8.87 -16.57 5.32
N ILE A 109 -7.95 -15.61 5.46
CA ILE A 109 -8.26 -14.18 5.28
C ILE A 109 -8.67 -13.88 3.84
N ARG A 110 -7.97 -14.48 2.86
CA ARG A 110 -8.32 -14.37 1.44
C ARG A 110 -9.75 -14.84 1.20
N MET A 111 -10.09 -16.05 1.64
CA MET A 111 -11.45 -16.60 1.52
C MET A 111 -12.52 -15.69 2.14
N GLY A 112 -12.19 -15.06 3.27
CA GLY A 112 -13.09 -14.12 3.95
C GLY A 112 -13.44 -12.91 3.09
N TYR A 113 -12.46 -12.18 2.61
CA TYR A 113 -12.72 -10.97 1.81
C TYR A 113 -13.25 -11.28 0.41
N GLU A 114 -12.83 -12.39 -0.22
CA GLU A 114 -13.35 -12.81 -1.52
C GLU A 114 -14.84 -13.18 -1.46
N THR A 115 -15.28 -13.79 -0.38
CA THR A 115 -16.71 -14.05 -0.14
C THR A 115 -17.51 -12.74 -0.09
N VAL A 116 -16.96 -11.70 0.56
CA VAL A 116 -17.60 -10.38 0.58
C VAL A 116 -17.55 -9.73 -0.79
N ALA A 117 -16.41 -9.81 -1.48
CA ALA A 117 -16.25 -9.29 -2.84
C ALA A 117 -17.26 -9.89 -3.81
N LEU A 118 -17.46 -11.23 -3.78
CA LEU A 118 -18.44 -11.91 -4.60
C LEU A 118 -19.87 -11.39 -4.37
N ARG A 119 -20.27 -11.25 -3.09
CA ARG A 119 -21.59 -10.71 -2.75
C ARG A 119 -21.80 -9.29 -3.26
N LEU A 120 -20.76 -8.47 -3.25
CA LEU A 120 -20.80 -7.11 -3.78
C LEU A 120 -20.78 -7.10 -5.30
N ALA A 121 -19.99 -7.96 -5.94
CA ALA A 121 -19.93 -8.09 -7.39
C ALA A 121 -21.29 -8.51 -7.98
N ILE A 122 -22.02 -9.41 -7.33
CA ILE A 122 -23.39 -9.79 -7.75
C ILE A 122 -24.33 -8.57 -7.83
N LYS A 123 -24.08 -7.53 -7.04
CA LYS A 123 -24.91 -6.32 -7.00
C LYS A 123 -24.41 -5.19 -7.88
N ASN A 124 -23.09 -5.10 -8.05
CA ASN A 124 -22.43 -3.91 -8.57
C ASN A 124 -21.76 -4.12 -9.92
N ALA A 125 -21.46 -5.40 -10.29
CA ALA A 125 -20.77 -5.70 -11.53
C ALA A 125 -21.57 -5.24 -12.75
N THR A 126 -20.87 -4.67 -13.73
CA THR A 126 -21.43 -4.35 -15.04
C THR A 126 -21.53 -5.61 -15.90
N GLU A 127 -22.36 -5.58 -16.94
CA GLU A 127 -22.45 -6.67 -17.91
C GLU A 127 -21.11 -6.96 -18.59
N GLU A 128 -20.32 -5.93 -18.85
CA GLU A 128 -18.98 -6.07 -19.42
C GLU A 128 -18.01 -6.79 -18.47
N GLU A 129 -18.04 -6.46 -17.18
CA GLU A 129 -17.21 -7.14 -16.16
C GLU A 129 -17.60 -8.61 -15.99
N ILE A 130 -18.89 -8.92 -16.05
CA ILE A 130 -19.40 -10.30 -16.02
C ILE A 130 -18.92 -11.07 -17.24
N GLU A 131 -19.00 -10.47 -18.44
CA GLU A 131 -18.50 -11.09 -19.66
C GLU A 131 -16.99 -11.34 -19.60
N GLN A 132 -16.20 -10.40 -19.06
CA GLN A 132 -14.77 -10.59 -18.88
C GLN A 132 -14.46 -11.77 -17.94
N LEU A 133 -15.20 -11.92 -16.83
CA LEU A 133 -15.08 -13.07 -15.93
C LEU A 133 -15.42 -14.39 -16.66
N HIS A 134 -16.49 -14.40 -17.45
CA HIS A 134 -16.89 -15.56 -18.23
C HIS A 134 -15.82 -15.97 -19.25
N GLN A 135 -15.21 -15.01 -19.95
CA GLN A 135 -14.13 -15.28 -20.90
C GLN A 135 -12.88 -15.86 -20.22
N ILE A 136 -12.58 -15.48 -18.99
CA ILE A 136 -11.48 -16.08 -18.24
C ILE A 136 -11.81 -17.54 -17.90
N LEU A 137 -13.01 -17.83 -17.43
CA LEU A 137 -13.44 -19.21 -17.14
C LEU A 137 -13.34 -20.13 -18.36
N ILE A 138 -13.77 -19.65 -19.55
CA ILE A 138 -13.64 -20.42 -20.81
C ILE A 138 -12.16 -20.74 -21.07
N LYS A 139 -11.26 -19.75 -20.92
CA LYS A 139 -9.82 -19.98 -21.10
C LYS A 139 -9.25 -20.97 -20.09
N MET A 140 -9.74 -20.93 -18.84
CA MET A 140 -9.28 -21.86 -17.80
C MET A 140 -9.68 -23.31 -18.12
N ASP A 141 -10.84 -23.54 -18.74
CA ASP A 141 -11.28 -24.86 -19.14
C ASP A 141 -10.45 -25.44 -20.32
N GLU A 142 -9.81 -24.59 -21.12
CA GLU A 142 -9.02 -24.97 -22.29
C GLU A 142 -7.54 -25.16 -22.00
N VAL A 143 -7.05 -24.67 -20.83
CA VAL A 143 -5.63 -24.63 -20.49
C VAL A 143 -5.19 -25.89 -19.74
N GLU A 144 -4.19 -26.61 -20.31
CA GLU A 144 -3.55 -27.77 -19.68
C GLU A 144 -2.26 -27.39 -18.91
N ASP A 145 -1.61 -26.28 -19.27
CA ASP A 145 -0.38 -25.83 -18.59
C ASP A 145 -0.67 -25.31 -17.18
N PRO A 146 -0.10 -25.93 -16.13
CA PRO A 146 -0.34 -25.52 -14.74
C PRO A 146 0.06 -24.08 -14.43
N LYS A 147 1.08 -23.53 -15.11
CA LYS A 147 1.51 -22.14 -14.89
C LYS A 147 0.50 -21.16 -15.46
N GLU A 148 0.00 -21.44 -16.66
CA GLU A 148 -1.00 -20.61 -17.30
C GLU A 148 -2.35 -20.74 -16.58
N SER A 149 -2.72 -21.93 -16.12
CA SER A 149 -3.90 -22.14 -15.26
C SER A 149 -3.83 -21.31 -13.98
N GLY A 150 -2.69 -21.31 -13.28
CA GLY A 150 -2.50 -20.48 -12.10
C GLY A 150 -2.54 -18.97 -12.39
N ARG A 151 -2.06 -18.53 -13.55
CA ARG A 151 -2.14 -17.15 -14.00
C ARG A 151 -3.60 -16.71 -14.23
N LEU A 152 -4.38 -17.56 -14.91
CA LEU A 152 -5.79 -17.30 -15.18
C LEU A 152 -6.64 -17.32 -13.91
N ASP A 153 -6.35 -18.22 -12.96
CA ASP A 153 -6.98 -18.25 -11.64
C ASP A 153 -6.77 -16.91 -10.90
N MET A 154 -5.54 -16.44 -10.86
CA MET A 154 -5.22 -15.14 -10.25
C MET A 154 -5.94 -13.98 -10.98
N GLU A 155 -5.98 -14.01 -12.32
CA GLU A 155 -6.67 -13.01 -13.12
C GLU A 155 -8.18 -13.00 -12.83
N PHE A 156 -8.81 -14.17 -12.72
CA PHE A 156 -10.22 -14.33 -12.35
C PHE A 156 -10.53 -13.70 -11.00
N HIS A 157 -9.77 -14.05 -9.97
CA HIS A 157 -9.94 -13.52 -8.62
C HIS A 157 -9.77 -12.00 -8.57
N ASN A 158 -8.74 -11.47 -9.24
CA ASN A 158 -8.52 -10.02 -9.30
C ASN A 158 -9.67 -9.28 -10.00
N LYS A 159 -10.20 -9.83 -11.08
CA LYS A 159 -11.37 -9.28 -11.80
C LYS A 159 -12.64 -9.33 -10.96
N LEU A 160 -12.89 -10.45 -10.27
CA LEU A 160 -14.01 -10.59 -9.35
C LEU A 160 -13.96 -9.55 -8.22
N ILE A 161 -12.79 -9.36 -7.64
CA ILE A 161 -12.56 -8.37 -6.58
C ILE A 161 -12.79 -6.95 -7.12
N ALA A 162 -12.28 -6.63 -8.30
CA ALA A 162 -12.50 -5.34 -8.94
C ALA A 162 -13.99 -5.07 -9.19
N ALA A 163 -14.73 -6.08 -9.69
CA ALA A 163 -16.16 -6.01 -9.93
C ALA A 163 -17.02 -5.83 -8.67
N SER A 164 -16.44 -6.04 -7.48
CA SER A 164 -17.10 -5.68 -6.21
C SER A 164 -17.32 -4.17 -6.06
N HIS A 165 -16.57 -3.34 -6.76
CA HIS A 165 -16.50 -1.87 -6.68
C HIS A 165 -16.21 -1.36 -5.26
N ASN A 166 -15.68 -2.21 -4.37
CA ASN A 166 -15.25 -1.82 -3.05
C ASN A 166 -13.75 -1.51 -3.03
N ARG A 167 -13.42 -0.22 -3.05
CA ARG A 167 -12.03 0.25 -3.12
C ARG A 167 -11.14 -0.29 -2.01
N LEU A 168 -11.69 -0.51 -0.81
CA LEU A 168 -10.94 -1.02 0.32
C LEU A 168 -10.59 -2.50 0.12
N ILE A 169 -11.53 -3.31 -0.36
CA ILE A 169 -11.28 -4.72 -0.68
C ILE A 169 -10.23 -4.82 -1.79
N VAL A 170 -10.34 -4.00 -2.85
CA VAL A 170 -9.36 -3.97 -3.95
C VAL A 170 -7.96 -3.62 -3.42
N LEU A 171 -7.84 -2.62 -2.53
CA LEU A 171 -6.56 -2.24 -1.96
C LEU A 171 -5.95 -3.37 -1.11
N TYR A 172 -6.73 -3.99 -0.22
CA TYR A 172 -6.24 -5.07 0.63
C TYR A 172 -5.95 -6.36 -0.14
N SER A 173 -6.76 -6.69 -1.14
CA SER A 173 -6.56 -7.91 -1.92
C SER A 173 -5.24 -7.93 -2.68
N SER A 174 -4.80 -6.80 -3.23
CA SER A 174 -3.50 -6.71 -3.91
C SER A 174 -2.33 -6.96 -2.96
N MET A 175 -2.44 -6.52 -1.70
CA MET A 175 -1.43 -6.81 -0.68
C MET A 175 -1.40 -8.29 -0.30
N ILE A 176 -2.57 -8.91 -0.08
CA ILE A 176 -2.68 -10.33 0.27
C ILE A 176 -2.22 -11.22 -0.89
N ALA A 177 -2.56 -10.87 -2.13
CA ALA A 177 -2.11 -11.61 -3.31
C ALA A 177 -0.58 -11.63 -3.42
N GLU A 178 0.09 -10.51 -3.17
CA GLU A 178 1.55 -10.44 -3.20
C GLU A 178 2.18 -11.24 -2.05
N LEU A 179 1.59 -11.20 -0.86
CA LEU A 179 2.01 -12.05 0.27
C LEU A 179 1.92 -13.53 -0.09
N MET A 180 0.82 -13.97 -0.70
CA MET A 180 0.63 -15.35 -1.15
C MET A 180 1.64 -15.78 -2.22
N ASN A 181 1.92 -14.91 -3.21
CA ASN A 181 2.92 -15.20 -4.25
C ASN A 181 4.30 -15.49 -3.67
N ARG A 182 4.70 -14.76 -2.64
CA ARG A 182 5.99 -15.00 -1.95
C ARG A 182 6.00 -16.33 -1.21
N PHE A 183 4.94 -16.69 -0.51
CA PHE A 183 4.84 -18.02 0.12
C PHE A 183 4.98 -19.15 -0.90
N ILE A 184 4.38 -19.00 -2.09
CA ILE A 184 4.47 -20.01 -3.16
C ILE A 184 5.89 -20.07 -3.74
N SER A 185 6.61 -18.95 -3.84
CA SER A 185 7.96 -18.88 -4.38
C SER A 185 9.01 -19.43 -3.42
N ASP A 186 8.83 -19.26 -2.12
CA ASP A 186 9.79 -19.69 -1.09
C ASP A 186 9.68 -21.18 -0.74
N PHE A 187 8.59 -21.86 -1.14
CA PHE A 187 8.37 -23.29 -0.93
C PHE A 187 8.69 -24.16 -2.18
N ARG A 188 9.35 -23.60 -3.20
CA ARG A 188 9.92 -24.33 -4.35
C ARG A 188 11.43 -24.36 -4.31
#